data_7522e026a1dca3e24bb1961ba0da4917
#
_entry.id   7522e026a1dca3e24bb1961ba0da4917
#
_cell.length_a   1.000
_cell.length_b   1.000
_cell.length_c   1.000
_cell.angle_alpha   90.00
_cell.angle_beta   90.00
_cell.angle_gamma   90.00
#
_symmetry.space_group_name_H-M   'P 1'
#
loop_
_entity.id
_entity.type
_entity.pdbx_description
1 polymer ?
#
loop_
_entity_poly.entity_id
_entity_poly.type
_entity_poly.pdbx_seq_one_letter_code
_entity_poly.pdbx_strand_id
1 'polypeptide(L)'
;VIYGMNFLGERLVDELKETDIEIIAGVDKNAKGIFAEMPLLLPEDTIPDADCMVVTPLFFFDEIKKSMLSKINYPIISLEDILYDV
;
A
#
# COMPACT_ATOMS: atom_id res chain seq x y z
N VAL A 1 -1.92 4.49 1.99
CA VAL A 1 -2.00 3.04 2.23
C VAL A 1 -1.07 2.31 1.26
N ILE A 2 -0.29 1.39 1.78
CA ILE A 2 0.62 0.57 0.99
C ILE A 2 0.07 -0.86 0.94
N TYR A 3 -0.20 -1.38 -0.25
CA TYR A 3 -0.58 -2.77 -0.45
C TYR A 3 0.65 -3.59 -0.81
N GLY A 4 0.92 -4.62 -0.05
CA GLY A 4 2.09 -5.46 -0.23
C GLY A 4 3.23 -5.04 0.69
N MET A 5 3.26 -5.59 1.90
CA MET A 5 4.28 -5.29 2.90
C MET A 5 5.40 -6.33 2.87
N ASN A 6 5.88 -6.61 1.66
CA ASN A 6 7.07 -7.41 1.45
C ASN A 6 8.31 -6.49 1.51
N PHE A 7 9.43 -6.97 1.01
CA PHE A 7 10.68 -6.22 1.00
C PHE A 7 10.53 -4.83 0.37
N LEU A 8 9.82 -4.74 -0.77
CA LEU A 8 9.60 -3.46 -1.44
C LEU A 8 8.73 -2.52 -0.62
N GLY A 9 7.69 -3.05 0.02
CA GLY A 9 6.83 -2.25 0.88
C GLY A 9 7.58 -1.68 2.08
N GLU A 10 8.40 -2.50 2.71
CA GLU A 10 9.23 -2.06 3.84
C GLU A 10 10.23 -0.99 3.42
N ARG A 11 10.83 -1.13 2.24
CA ARG A 11 11.73 -0.12 1.70
C ARG A 11 11.00 1.20 1.45
N LEU A 12 9.79 1.11 0.92
CA LEU A 12 8.99 2.31 0.66
C LEU A 12 8.65 3.04 1.96
N VAL A 13 8.32 2.31 3.02
CA VAL A 13 8.07 2.92 4.34
C VAL A 13 9.30 3.68 4.80
N ASP A 14 10.48 3.07 4.69
CA ASP A 14 11.73 3.73 5.10
C ASP A 14 12.01 4.99 4.28
N GLU A 15 11.79 4.93 2.97
CA GLU A 15 12.02 6.07 2.09
C GLU A 15 11.08 7.24 2.39
N LEU A 16 9.86 6.95 2.83
CA LEU A 16 8.86 7.97 3.10
C LEU A 16 8.92 8.57 4.49
N LYS A 17 9.73 8.01 5.40
CA LYS A 17 9.82 8.48 6.79
C LYS A 17 10.27 9.94 6.91
N GLU A 18 11.11 10.40 6.00
CA GLU A 18 11.64 11.77 6.02
C GLU A 18 10.87 12.72 5.12
N THR A 19 9.70 12.31 4.68
CA THR A 19 8.83 13.13 3.84
C THR A 19 7.59 13.56 4.62
N ASP A 20 6.80 14.46 4.02
CA ASP A 20 5.52 14.88 4.58
C ASP A 20 4.40 13.87 4.33
N ILE A 21 4.73 12.74 3.68
CA ILE A 21 3.74 11.71 3.36
C ILE A 21 3.49 10.84 4.59
N GLU A 22 2.23 10.78 5.02
CA GLU A 22 1.82 9.94 6.13
C GLU A 22 1.31 8.60 5.62
N ILE A 23 1.87 7.51 6.16
CA ILE A 23 1.42 6.16 5.82
C ILE A 23 0.41 5.72 6.87
N ILE A 24 -0.85 5.59 6.46
CA ILE A 24 -1.96 5.30 7.38
C ILE A 24 -2.01 3.81 7.75
N ALA A 25 -1.77 2.94 6.78
CA ALA A 25 -1.86 1.49 7.00
C ALA A 25 -1.13 0.73 5.89
N GLY A 26 -0.74 -0.50 6.21
CA GLY A 26 -0.26 -1.46 5.23
C GLY A 26 -1.31 -2.55 5.04
N VAL A 27 -1.39 -3.11 3.84
CA VAL A 27 -2.29 -4.22 3.51
C VAL A 27 -1.46 -5.36 2.93
N ASP A 28 -1.65 -6.56 3.45
CA ASP A 28 -0.94 -7.74 2.96
C ASP A 28 -1.75 -8.99 3.29
N LYS A 29 -1.72 -9.97 2.39
CA LYS A 29 -2.40 -11.25 2.62
C LYS A 29 -1.85 -11.98 3.84
N ASN A 30 -0.62 -11.70 4.20
CA ASN A 30 0.05 -12.29 5.36
C ASN A 30 0.21 -11.28 6.51
N ALA A 31 -0.65 -10.26 6.55
CA ALA A 31 -0.58 -9.22 7.56
C ALA A 31 -0.72 -9.80 8.97
N LYS A 32 0.13 -9.33 9.88
CA LYS A 32 0.09 -9.74 11.28
C LYS A 32 0.50 -8.56 12.16
N GLY A 33 -0.48 -7.85 12.71
CA GLY A 33 -0.22 -6.86 13.74
C GLY A 33 0.18 -5.50 13.24
N ILE A 34 1.33 -5.01 13.68
CA ILE A 34 1.76 -3.63 13.44
C ILE A 34 3.18 -3.62 12.89
N PHE A 35 3.41 -2.76 11.90
CA PHE A 35 4.73 -2.50 11.36
C PHE A 35 4.99 -0.99 11.34
N ALA A 36 6.14 -0.55 11.86
CA ALA A 36 6.53 0.86 11.89
C ALA A 36 5.43 1.77 12.46
N GLU A 37 4.79 1.31 13.53
CA GLU A 37 3.72 2.03 14.23
C GLU A 37 2.43 2.20 13.42
N MET A 38 2.29 1.52 12.31
CA MET A 38 1.06 1.53 11.52
C MET A 38 0.39 0.16 11.53
N PRO A 39 -0.95 0.10 11.43
CA PRO A 39 -1.63 -1.20 11.40
C PRO A 39 -1.36 -1.92 10.08
N LEU A 40 -1.22 -3.26 10.18
CA LEU A 40 -1.19 -4.12 9.01
C LEU A 40 -2.54 -4.81 8.90
N LEU A 41 -3.18 -4.64 7.76
CA LEU A 41 -4.52 -5.14 7.51
C LEU A 41 -4.50 -6.24 6.47
N LEU A 42 -5.50 -7.13 6.57
CA LEU A 42 -5.74 -8.12 5.52
C LEU A 42 -6.56 -7.47 4.40
N PRO A 43 -6.47 -7.99 3.17
CA PRO A 43 -7.25 -7.42 2.06
C PRO A 43 -8.76 -7.43 2.29
N GLU A 44 -9.27 -8.36 3.10
CA GLU A 44 -10.69 -8.44 3.41
C GLU A 44 -11.12 -7.49 4.54
N ASP A 45 -10.19 -6.88 5.24
CA ASP A 45 -10.50 -5.92 6.30
C ASP A 45 -11.02 -4.61 5.71
N THR A 46 -11.65 -3.79 6.56
CA THR A 46 -12.05 -2.45 6.18
C THR A 46 -10.81 -1.59 5.98
N ILE A 47 -10.64 -1.06 4.77
CA ILE A 47 -9.49 -0.23 4.44
C ILE A 47 -9.80 1.23 4.77
N PRO A 48 -8.93 1.92 5.53
CA PRO A 48 -9.19 3.33 5.89
C PRO A 48 -9.10 4.27 4.70
N ASP A 49 -9.71 5.43 4.84
CA ASP A 49 -9.62 6.49 3.83
C ASP A 49 -8.19 7.02 3.76
N ALA A 50 -7.79 7.36 2.55
CA ALA A 50 -6.46 7.92 2.29
C ALA A 50 -6.49 8.69 0.97
N ASP A 51 -5.37 9.30 0.61
CA ASP A 51 -5.25 10.02 -0.65
C ASP A 51 -4.98 9.07 -1.82
N CYS A 52 -4.30 7.96 -1.56
CA CYS A 52 -4.04 6.93 -2.57
C CYS A 52 -3.57 5.63 -1.93
N MET A 53 -3.59 4.56 -2.72
CA MET A 53 -3.02 3.28 -2.36
C MET A 53 -1.87 2.96 -3.31
N VAL A 54 -0.70 2.67 -2.76
CA VAL A 54 0.47 2.26 -3.55
C VAL A 54 0.59 0.75 -3.51
N VAL A 55 0.58 0.11 -4.67
CA VAL A 55 0.70 -1.34 -4.79
C VAL A 55 2.14 -1.70 -5.14
N THR A 56 2.80 -2.45 -4.25
CA THR A 56 4.21 -2.81 -4.44
C THR A 56 4.45 -4.07 -5.27
N PRO A 57 3.57 -5.12 -5.25
CA PRO A 57 3.78 -6.28 -6.12
C PRO A 57 3.55 -5.92 -7.59
N LEU A 58 4.64 -5.74 -8.33
CA LEU A 58 4.58 -5.26 -9.72
C LEU A 58 3.83 -6.18 -10.67
N PHE A 59 3.95 -7.51 -10.47
CA PHE A 59 3.36 -8.49 -11.37
C PHE A 59 1.87 -8.75 -11.15
N PHE A 60 1.34 -8.31 -10.02
CA PHE A 60 -0.06 -8.57 -9.65
C PHE A 60 -0.89 -7.30 -9.53
N PHE A 61 -0.39 -6.21 -10.08
CA PHE A 61 -1.02 -4.91 -9.93
C PHE A 61 -2.47 -4.90 -10.41
N ASP A 62 -2.72 -5.42 -11.60
CA ASP A 62 -4.07 -5.40 -12.19
C ASP A 62 -5.08 -6.18 -11.35
N GLU A 63 -4.68 -7.34 -10.84
CA GLU A 63 -5.54 -8.16 -10.01
C GLU A 63 -5.85 -7.48 -8.68
N ILE A 64 -4.84 -6.90 -8.06
CA ILE A 64 -4.99 -6.19 -6.80
C ILE A 64 -5.88 -4.97 -6.99
N LYS A 65 -5.66 -4.22 -8.06
CA LYS A 65 -6.46 -3.04 -8.38
C LYS A 65 -7.93 -3.40 -8.53
N LYS A 66 -8.24 -4.45 -9.27
CA LYS A 66 -9.62 -4.92 -9.43
C LYS A 66 -10.25 -5.27 -8.09
N SER A 67 -9.51 -5.96 -7.24
CA SER A 67 -9.98 -6.37 -5.92
C SER A 67 -10.27 -5.16 -5.03
N MET A 68 -9.43 -4.13 -5.10
CA MET A 68 -9.56 -2.97 -4.24
C MET A 68 -10.55 -1.92 -4.74
N LEU A 69 -10.83 -1.87 -6.04
CA LEU A 69 -11.75 -0.88 -6.62
C LEU A 69 -13.15 -0.92 -6.00
N SER A 70 -13.58 -2.07 -5.52
CA SER A 70 -14.88 -2.21 -4.87
C SER A 70 -14.86 -1.81 -3.39
N LYS A 71 -13.68 -1.60 -2.82
CA LYS A 71 -13.52 -1.31 -1.38
C LYS A 71 -13.15 0.13 -1.08
N ILE A 72 -12.45 0.77 -2.00
CA ILE A 72 -11.94 2.12 -1.80
C ILE A 72 -12.34 2.99 -2.98
N ASN A 73 -12.36 4.32 -2.73
CA ASN A 73 -12.78 5.28 -3.74
C ASN A 73 -11.69 6.32 -4.04
N TYR A 74 -10.44 5.98 -3.75
CA TYR A 74 -9.30 6.85 -4.05
C TYR A 74 -8.34 6.13 -4.99
N PRO A 75 -7.41 6.86 -5.63
CA PRO A 75 -6.52 6.28 -6.64
C PRO A 75 -5.66 5.12 -6.14
N ILE A 76 -5.48 4.13 -7.00
CA ILE A 76 -4.61 2.98 -6.77
C ILE A 76 -3.49 3.08 -7.79
N ILE A 77 -2.25 3.21 -7.32
CA ILE A 77 -1.09 3.38 -8.20
C ILE A 77 -0.08 2.27 -7.98
N SER A 78 0.63 1.93 -9.03
CA SER A 78 1.72 0.95 -8.96
C SER A 78 2.98 1.62 -8.46
N LEU A 79 3.78 0.90 -7.66
CA LEU A 79 5.09 1.38 -7.26
C LEU A 79 5.96 1.69 -8.49
N GLU A 80 5.79 0.91 -9.57
CA GLU A 80 6.48 1.16 -10.83
C GLU A 80 6.21 2.55 -11.37
N ASP A 81 4.96 3.02 -11.29
CA ASP A 81 4.59 4.36 -11.76
C ASP A 81 5.33 5.44 -10.96
N ILE A 82 5.53 5.23 -9.68
CA ILE A 82 6.25 6.17 -8.84
C ILE A 82 7.74 6.20 -9.22
N LEU A 83 8.32 5.03 -9.44
CA LEU A 83 9.76 4.91 -9.74
C LEU A 83 10.14 5.50 -11.09
N TYR A 84 9.24 5.45 -12.06
CA TYR A 84 9.51 5.93 -13.41
C TYR A 84 8.95 7.31 -13.72
N ASP A 85 8.24 7.91 -12.79
CA ASP A 85 7.63 9.22 -12.96
C ASP A 85 8.52 10.36 -12.42
N VAL A 86 9.78 10.09 -12.25
CA VAL A 86 10.73 11.04 -11.69
C VAL A 86 11.63 11.61 -12.77
#